data_0a5e586863b0eba1fa8d708e078d6188
#
_entry.id   0a5e586863b0eba1fa8d708e078d6188
#
_cell.length_a   1.000
_cell.length_b   1.000
_cell.length_c   1.000
_cell.angle_alpha   90.00
_cell.angle_beta   90.00
_cell.angle_gamma   90.00
#
_symmetry.space_group_name_H-M   'P 1'
#
loop_
_entity.id
_entity.type
_entity.pdbx_description
1 polymer ?
#
loop_
_entity_poly.entity_id
_entity_poly.type
_entity_poly.pdbx_seq_one_letter_code
_entity_poly.pdbx_strand_id
1 'polypeptide(L)'
;MKKKFLAIVTAALIGTTAFASVASAASGTIDVISREDGSGTRGAFIELFGIEEKQGDEKVDMTTEDASITNSTSVMMTTVSGDENAIGYISLGSLNDTVKAVKIDGAEASAENVANDTYKVSRPFNIVTGEKLSDAAQDFENYIMSADGQQIVEDNGYIKAADDAKAYEQSDAEGKVVVAGSSSVTPVMEKLKEAYEKVNGGKITVEVQQSDSTTGITSAAEGICDIGMASRELKDEETSENLTATEIARDGIAVVVNNDNDIDDLTSDQVKAIFTGETTEWEDLAK
;
A
#
# COMPACT_ATOMS: atom_id res chain seq x y z
N MET A 1 21.52 -45.24 77.31
CA MET A 1 20.24 -44.80 76.76
C MET A 1 20.55 -43.81 75.65
N LYS A 2 20.50 -44.19 74.36
CA LYS A 2 20.80 -43.33 73.21
C LYS A 2 19.44 -42.96 72.56
N LYS A 3 19.04 -41.70 72.62
CA LYS A 3 17.85 -41.16 71.96
C LYS A 3 18.21 -40.87 70.49
N LYS A 4 17.58 -41.55 69.55
CA LYS A 4 17.67 -41.24 68.11
C LYS A 4 16.66 -40.13 67.82
N PHE A 5 17.15 -38.99 67.32
CA PHE A 5 16.30 -37.97 66.71
C PHE A 5 16.03 -38.31 65.24
N LEU A 6 14.78 -38.44 64.92
CA LEU A 6 14.33 -38.61 63.53
C LEU A 6 14.05 -37.24 62.94
N ALA A 7 14.83 -36.81 61.95
CA ALA A 7 14.58 -35.59 61.25
C ALA A 7 13.63 -35.87 60.08
N ILE A 8 12.45 -35.25 60.15
CA ILE A 8 11.46 -35.26 59.04
C ILE A 8 11.83 -34.10 58.10
N VAL A 9 12.30 -34.44 56.90
CA VAL A 9 12.51 -33.49 55.82
C VAL A 9 11.20 -33.34 55.06
N THR A 10 10.54 -32.22 55.26
CA THR A 10 9.34 -31.82 54.46
C THR A 10 9.83 -31.20 53.17
N ALA A 11 9.76 -31.90 52.07
CA ALA A 11 9.98 -31.34 50.73
C ALA A 11 8.77 -30.51 50.32
N ALA A 12 8.91 -29.19 50.32
CA ALA A 12 7.92 -28.31 49.74
C ALA A 12 8.07 -28.34 48.21
N LEU A 13 7.09 -29.02 47.53
CA LEU A 13 6.93 -28.84 46.08
C LEU A 13 6.39 -27.43 45.81
N ILE A 14 7.28 -26.55 45.34
CA ILE A 14 6.87 -25.28 44.73
C ILE A 14 6.39 -25.63 43.31
N GLY A 15 5.10 -25.80 43.15
CA GLY A 15 4.46 -25.87 41.83
C GLY A 15 4.57 -24.52 41.15
N THR A 16 5.49 -24.38 40.21
CA THR A 16 5.47 -23.29 39.25
C THR A 16 4.26 -23.49 38.33
N THR A 17 3.16 -22.84 38.66
CA THR A 17 2.08 -22.66 37.69
C THR A 17 2.63 -21.72 36.62
N ALA A 18 3.08 -22.28 35.49
CA ALA A 18 3.24 -21.55 34.28
C ALA A 18 1.85 -21.03 33.91
N PHE A 19 1.61 -19.75 34.12
CA PHE A 19 0.53 -19.05 33.42
C PHE A 19 0.94 -19.06 31.95
N ALA A 20 0.43 -20.02 31.18
CA ALA A 20 0.32 -19.85 29.75
C ALA A 20 -0.58 -18.62 29.58
N SER A 21 -0.01 -17.50 29.17
CA SER A 21 -0.79 -16.43 28.57
C SER A 21 -1.50 -17.08 27.40
N VAL A 22 -2.79 -17.29 27.55
CA VAL A 22 -3.66 -17.57 26.41
C VAL A 22 -3.59 -16.26 25.64
N ALA A 23 -2.82 -16.23 24.55
CA ALA A 23 -2.95 -15.17 23.58
C ALA A 23 -4.45 -15.14 23.23
N SER A 24 -5.09 -14.02 23.42
CA SER A 24 -6.49 -13.86 23.02
C SER A 24 -6.46 -13.91 21.50
N ALA A 25 -6.94 -14.98 20.91
CA ALA A 25 -7.07 -15.05 19.46
C ALA A 25 -8.07 -13.98 19.03
N ALA A 26 -7.79 -13.28 17.94
CA ALA A 26 -8.73 -12.34 17.34
C ALA A 26 -10.11 -13.02 17.25
N SER A 27 -11.14 -12.34 17.66
CA SER A 27 -12.47 -12.93 17.80
C SER A 27 -13.56 -11.93 17.41
N GLY A 28 -14.65 -12.45 16.85
CA GLY A 28 -15.79 -11.66 16.42
C GLY A 28 -15.82 -11.46 14.90
N THR A 29 -16.83 -10.71 14.49
CA THR A 29 -17.09 -10.45 13.07
C THR A 29 -15.96 -9.60 12.48
N ILE A 30 -15.47 -9.99 11.32
CA ILE A 30 -14.43 -9.26 10.58
C ILE A 30 -15.07 -8.05 9.89
N ASP A 31 -14.59 -6.85 10.22
CA ASP A 31 -15.01 -5.62 9.56
C ASP A 31 -14.09 -5.34 8.35
N VAL A 32 -14.58 -5.68 7.16
CA VAL A 32 -13.84 -5.50 5.91
C VAL A 32 -13.87 -4.04 5.49
N ILE A 33 -12.68 -3.44 5.32
CA ILE A 33 -12.54 -2.08 4.84
C ILE A 33 -11.91 -2.10 3.45
N SER A 34 -12.62 -1.56 2.45
CA SER A 34 -12.15 -1.48 1.08
C SER A 34 -11.98 -0.03 0.62
N ARG A 35 -11.57 0.15 -0.61
CA ARG A 35 -11.37 1.45 -1.24
C ARG A 35 -12.48 1.73 -2.26
N GLU A 36 -12.60 3.00 -2.59
CA GLU A 36 -13.52 3.52 -3.61
C GLU A 36 -13.28 2.93 -5.00
N ASP A 37 -14.30 2.96 -5.84
CA ASP A 37 -14.16 2.69 -7.26
C ASP A 37 -13.16 3.69 -7.88
N GLY A 38 -12.38 3.28 -8.85
CA GLY A 38 -11.31 4.13 -9.39
C GLY A 38 -9.99 4.07 -8.64
N SER A 39 -9.98 3.58 -7.38
CA SER A 39 -8.75 3.35 -6.62
C SER A 39 -7.86 2.32 -7.33
N GLY A 40 -6.64 2.76 -7.73
CA GLY A 40 -5.67 1.84 -8.30
C GLY A 40 -5.18 0.80 -7.28
N THR A 41 -5.17 1.13 -5.98
CA THR A 41 -4.83 0.16 -4.93
C THR A 41 -5.88 -0.93 -4.83
N ARG A 42 -7.19 -0.58 -4.90
CA ARG A 42 -8.26 -1.59 -4.97
C ARG A 42 -8.12 -2.46 -6.20
N GLY A 43 -7.94 -1.85 -7.39
CA GLY A 43 -7.79 -2.61 -8.63
C GLY A 43 -6.65 -3.62 -8.56
N ALA A 44 -5.44 -3.19 -8.14
CA ALA A 44 -4.30 -4.09 -7.98
C ALA A 44 -4.53 -5.16 -6.88
N PHE A 45 -5.16 -4.78 -5.77
CA PHE A 45 -5.44 -5.70 -4.67
C PHE A 45 -6.38 -6.83 -5.08
N ILE A 46 -7.51 -6.50 -5.71
CA ILE A 46 -8.50 -7.51 -6.14
C ILE A 46 -7.95 -8.43 -7.22
N GLU A 47 -7.10 -7.92 -8.11
CA GLU A 47 -6.43 -8.72 -9.13
C GLU A 47 -5.40 -9.68 -8.50
N LEU A 48 -4.51 -9.17 -7.63
CA LEU A 48 -3.42 -9.94 -7.03
C LEU A 48 -3.92 -11.06 -6.09
N PHE A 49 -5.02 -10.83 -5.39
CA PHE A 49 -5.63 -11.86 -4.53
C PHE A 49 -6.70 -12.68 -5.24
N GLY A 50 -6.96 -12.44 -6.53
CA GLY A 50 -7.98 -13.16 -7.28
C GLY A 50 -9.40 -12.94 -6.77
N ILE A 51 -9.67 -11.78 -6.17
CA ILE A 51 -11.01 -11.31 -5.77
C ILE A 51 -11.78 -10.85 -7.00
N GLU A 52 -11.08 -10.33 -8.02
CA GLU A 52 -11.66 -10.07 -9.33
C GLU A 52 -11.87 -11.39 -10.09
N GLU A 53 -13.08 -11.65 -10.54
CA GLU A 53 -13.44 -12.86 -11.27
C GLU A 53 -13.88 -12.54 -12.72
N LYS A 54 -13.48 -13.41 -13.65
CA LYS A 54 -13.90 -13.27 -15.03
C LYS A 54 -15.28 -13.88 -15.22
N GLN A 55 -16.27 -13.05 -15.56
CA GLN A 55 -17.63 -13.47 -15.88
C GLN A 55 -17.94 -13.18 -17.35
N GLY A 56 -17.79 -14.18 -18.21
CA GLY A 56 -17.83 -14.00 -19.66
C GLY A 56 -16.61 -13.20 -20.16
N ASP A 57 -16.84 -12.05 -20.76
CA ASP A 57 -15.80 -11.13 -21.24
C ASP A 57 -15.51 -10.00 -20.25
N GLU A 58 -16.24 -9.92 -19.15
CA GLU A 58 -16.08 -8.88 -18.12
C GLU A 58 -15.32 -9.40 -16.91
N LYS A 59 -14.54 -8.52 -16.27
CA LYS A 59 -13.92 -8.71 -14.98
C LYS A 59 -14.81 -8.09 -13.92
N VAL A 60 -15.22 -8.86 -12.93
CA VAL A 60 -16.15 -8.45 -11.87
C VAL A 60 -15.44 -8.47 -10.53
N ASP A 61 -15.48 -7.35 -9.83
CA ASP A 61 -15.01 -7.24 -8.47
C ASP A 61 -15.97 -7.94 -7.51
N MET A 62 -15.50 -8.98 -6.83
CA MET A 62 -16.25 -9.80 -5.89
C MET A 62 -16.09 -9.35 -4.43
N THR A 63 -15.55 -8.14 -4.20
CA THR A 63 -15.48 -7.58 -2.84
C THR A 63 -16.87 -7.59 -2.22
N THR A 64 -16.98 -8.09 -0.97
CA THR A 64 -18.26 -8.17 -0.26
C THR A 64 -18.99 -6.83 -0.22
N GLU A 65 -20.31 -6.87 -0.40
CA GLU A 65 -21.17 -5.68 -0.31
C GLU A 65 -21.22 -5.09 1.13
N ASP A 66 -20.85 -5.90 2.14
CA ASP A 66 -20.76 -5.47 3.54
C ASP A 66 -19.48 -4.66 3.84
N ALA A 67 -18.55 -4.54 2.89
CA ALA A 67 -17.32 -3.79 3.08
C ALA A 67 -17.58 -2.29 3.24
N SER A 68 -16.99 -1.70 4.27
CA SER A 68 -16.95 -0.24 4.43
C SER A 68 -15.98 0.38 3.42
N ILE A 69 -16.44 1.39 2.68
CA ILE A 69 -15.64 2.01 1.61
C ILE A 69 -14.98 3.31 2.08
N THR A 70 -13.67 3.39 1.87
CA THR A 70 -12.85 4.58 2.14
C THR A 70 -12.34 5.21 0.84
N ASN A 71 -12.07 6.51 0.86
CA ASN A 71 -11.70 7.28 -0.34
C ASN A 71 -10.23 7.75 -0.38
N SER A 72 -9.40 7.26 0.54
CA SER A 72 -7.96 7.56 0.55
C SER A 72 -7.18 6.61 1.46
N THR A 73 -5.86 6.55 1.25
CA THR A 73 -4.95 5.76 2.09
C THR A 73 -5.01 6.21 3.56
N SER A 74 -5.06 7.52 3.84
CA SER A 74 -5.11 8.04 5.20
C SER A 74 -6.42 7.73 5.91
N VAL A 75 -7.56 7.75 5.20
CA VAL A 75 -8.87 7.36 5.77
C VAL A 75 -8.90 5.87 6.06
N MET A 76 -8.35 5.02 5.16
CA MET A 76 -8.19 3.59 5.41
C MET A 76 -7.43 3.32 6.72
N MET A 77 -6.24 3.94 6.89
CA MET A 77 -5.44 3.76 8.11
C MET A 77 -6.18 4.23 9.36
N THR A 78 -6.87 5.37 9.30
CA THR A 78 -7.66 5.88 10.43
C THR A 78 -8.81 4.94 10.79
N THR A 79 -9.49 4.38 9.78
CA THR A 79 -10.60 3.45 9.99
C THR A 79 -10.10 2.16 10.66
N VAL A 80 -9.05 1.54 10.10
CA VAL A 80 -8.47 0.30 10.65
C VAL A 80 -7.90 0.53 12.06
N SER A 81 -7.25 1.66 12.32
CA SER A 81 -6.71 1.96 13.66
C SER A 81 -7.80 2.20 14.73
N GLY A 82 -9.00 2.54 14.31
CA GLY A 82 -10.14 2.79 15.22
C GLY A 82 -11.02 1.58 15.50
N ASP A 83 -10.75 0.43 14.91
CA ASP A 83 -11.59 -0.76 14.99
C ASP A 83 -10.72 -2.03 15.11
N GLU A 84 -10.82 -2.72 16.27
CA GLU A 84 -10.03 -3.92 16.58
C GLU A 84 -10.34 -5.10 15.65
N ASN A 85 -11.51 -5.11 15.02
CA ASN A 85 -11.96 -6.15 14.11
C ASN A 85 -11.72 -5.81 12.62
N ALA A 86 -11.23 -4.61 12.33
CA ALA A 86 -11.03 -4.17 10.97
C ALA A 86 -9.84 -4.84 10.28
N ILE A 87 -10.04 -5.13 9.00
CA ILE A 87 -8.99 -5.50 8.04
C ILE A 87 -9.09 -4.59 6.82
N GLY A 88 -7.95 -4.11 6.34
CA GLY A 88 -7.87 -3.27 5.15
C GLY A 88 -6.55 -3.46 4.41
N TYR A 89 -6.28 -2.59 3.44
CA TYR A 89 -5.04 -2.64 2.67
C TYR A 89 -4.57 -1.24 2.28
N ILE A 90 -3.27 -1.04 2.29
CA ILE A 90 -2.63 0.25 1.99
C ILE A 90 -1.37 0.08 1.15
N SER A 91 -0.88 1.18 0.58
CA SER A 91 0.49 1.29 0.07
C SER A 91 1.49 1.01 1.19
N LEU A 92 2.47 0.13 0.93
CA LEU A 92 3.52 -0.21 1.90
C LEU A 92 4.34 1.01 2.31
N GLY A 93 4.64 1.91 1.36
CA GLY A 93 5.36 3.16 1.65
C GLY A 93 4.57 4.14 2.53
N SER A 94 3.28 3.89 2.79
CA SER A 94 2.45 4.67 3.73
C SER A 94 2.33 4.02 5.11
N LEU A 95 2.83 2.79 5.28
CA LEU A 95 2.74 2.05 6.53
C LEU A 95 3.45 2.79 7.66
N ASN A 96 2.79 2.87 8.81
CA ASN A 96 3.36 3.45 10.03
C ASN A 96 2.77 2.75 11.28
N ASP A 97 3.18 3.18 12.46
CA ASP A 97 2.84 2.56 13.75
C ASP A 97 1.36 2.63 14.16
N THR A 98 0.49 3.25 13.37
CA THR A 98 -0.95 3.36 13.68
C THR A 98 -1.73 2.11 13.34
N VAL A 99 -1.21 1.26 12.46
CA VAL A 99 -1.80 -0.01 12.05
C VAL A 99 -0.70 -1.09 11.97
N LYS A 100 -1.11 -2.36 12.05
CA LYS A 100 -0.22 -3.50 11.93
C LYS A 100 -0.35 -4.15 10.55
N ALA A 101 0.78 -4.30 9.83
CA ALA A 101 0.81 -5.13 8.63
C ALA A 101 0.88 -6.60 9.01
N VAL A 102 0.07 -7.43 8.36
CA VAL A 102 0.15 -8.89 8.49
C VAL A 102 1.03 -9.47 7.38
N LYS A 103 1.68 -10.59 7.68
CA LYS A 103 2.40 -11.37 6.66
C LYS A 103 1.41 -11.98 5.69
N ILE A 104 1.84 -12.18 4.45
CA ILE A 104 1.07 -12.93 3.45
C ILE A 104 1.88 -14.14 3.02
N ASP A 105 1.29 -15.33 3.19
CA ASP A 105 1.95 -16.60 2.89
C ASP A 105 3.33 -16.74 3.60
N GLY A 106 3.43 -16.25 4.83
CA GLY A 106 4.65 -16.21 5.64
C GLY A 106 5.62 -15.10 5.28
N ALA A 107 5.37 -14.32 4.23
CA ALA A 107 6.24 -13.24 3.79
C ALA A 107 5.85 -11.90 4.44
N GLU A 108 6.82 -11.18 4.96
CA GLU A 108 6.66 -9.87 5.57
C GLU A 108 6.52 -8.78 4.48
N ALA A 109 5.55 -7.86 4.64
CA ALA A 109 5.40 -6.70 3.77
C ALA A 109 6.55 -5.72 4.02
N SER A 110 7.61 -5.79 3.21
CA SER A 110 8.76 -4.90 3.27
C SER A 110 9.28 -4.57 1.88
N ALA A 111 9.93 -3.42 1.71
CA ALA A 111 10.54 -3.04 0.43
C ALA A 111 11.56 -4.07 -0.05
N GLU A 112 12.36 -4.64 0.87
CA GLU A 112 13.33 -5.69 0.56
C GLU A 112 12.64 -6.95 0.01
N ASN A 113 11.56 -7.40 0.65
CA ASN A 113 10.82 -8.59 0.23
C ASN A 113 10.04 -8.37 -1.07
N VAL A 114 9.60 -7.16 -1.36
CA VAL A 114 9.03 -6.79 -2.66
C VAL A 114 10.11 -6.78 -3.73
N ALA A 115 11.28 -6.19 -3.46
CA ALA A 115 12.38 -6.09 -4.42
C ALA A 115 12.96 -7.47 -4.81
N ASN A 116 12.95 -8.45 -3.91
CA ASN A 116 13.46 -9.81 -4.15
C ASN A 116 12.36 -10.84 -4.49
N ASP A 117 11.12 -10.39 -4.77
CA ASP A 117 9.93 -11.19 -5.09
C ASP A 117 9.52 -12.21 -4.00
N THR A 118 9.98 -12.06 -2.75
CA THR A 118 9.51 -12.88 -1.63
C THR A 118 8.09 -12.46 -1.23
N TYR A 119 7.80 -11.15 -1.20
CA TYR A 119 6.45 -10.60 -1.04
C TYR A 119 5.90 -10.21 -2.41
N LYS A 120 4.89 -10.93 -2.89
CA LYS A 120 4.39 -10.81 -4.27
C LYS A 120 3.28 -9.79 -4.46
N VAL A 121 2.74 -9.25 -3.36
CA VAL A 121 1.63 -8.30 -3.42
C VAL A 121 2.20 -6.91 -3.67
N SER A 122 2.49 -6.62 -4.94
CA SER A 122 3.10 -5.36 -5.37
C SER A 122 2.56 -4.90 -6.73
N ARG A 123 2.74 -3.62 -7.01
CA ARG A 123 2.24 -2.98 -8.22
C ARG A 123 3.13 -1.80 -8.63
N PRO A 124 3.08 -1.32 -9.88
CA PRO A 124 3.75 -0.09 -10.26
C PRO A 124 3.04 1.14 -9.69
N PHE A 125 3.84 2.17 -9.44
CA PHE A 125 3.40 3.55 -9.38
C PHE A 125 3.77 4.22 -10.68
N ASN A 126 2.76 4.71 -11.39
CA ASN A 126 2.92 5.33 -12.68
C ASN A 126 2.59 6.82 -12.62
N ILE A 127 3.35 7.62 -13.34
CA ILE A 127 2.88 8.90 -13.85
C ILE A 127 2.30 8.68 -15.24
N VAL A 128 1.27 9.44 -15.57
CA VAL A 128 0.55 9.34 -16.85
C VAL A 128 0.51 10.72 -17.49
N THR A 129 0.98 10.80 -18.73
CA THR A 129 1.06 12.05 -19.48
C THR A 129 0.35 11.93 -20.82
N GLY A 130 -0.26 13.04 -21.28
CA GLY A 130 -0.86 13.13 -22.60
C GLY A 130 0.17 13.38 -23.72
N GLU A 131 -0.31 13.50 -24.97
CA GLU A 131 0.56 13.71 -26.16
C GLU A 131 1.46 14.94 -26.06
N LYS A 132 1.03 15.97 -25.33
CA LYS A 132 1.74 17.26 -25.25
C LYS A 132 2.02 17.60 -23.80
N LEU A 133 3.25 17.40 -23.42
CA LEU A 133 3.76 17.86 -22.15
C LEU A 133 4.29 19.30 -22.31
N SER A 134 4.04 20.16 -21.32
CA SER A 134 4.73 21.45 -21.23
C SER A 134 6.22 21.22 -20.90
N ASP A 135 7.08 22.18 -21.29
CA ASP A 135 8.50 22.10 -20.94
C ASP A 135 8.71 21.98 -19.42
N ALA A 136 7.87 22.63 -18.63
CA ALA A 136 7.88 22.56 -17.17
C ALA A 136 7.53 21.15 -16.65
N ALA A 137 6.49 20.52 -17.21
CA ALA A 137 6.08 19.17 -16.83
C ALA A 137 7.11 18.11 -17.29
N GLN A 138 7.70 18.28 -18.46
CA GLN A 138 8.78 17.42 -18.94
C GLN A 138 10.02 17.53 -18.04
N ASP A 139 10.36 18.73 -17.58
CA ASP A 139 11.51 18.94 -16.68
C ASP A 139 11.27 18.26 -15.32
N PHE A 140 10.04 18.33 -14.79
CA PHE A 140 9.69 17.63 -13.56
C PHE A 140 9.68 16.10 -13.74
N GLU A 141 9.17 15.57 -14.85
CA GLU A 141 9.27 14.14 -15.19
C GLU A 141 10.73 13.70 -15.27
N ASN A 142 11.60 14.47 -15.94
CA ASN A 142 13.02 14.19 -15.99
C ASN A 142 13.68 14.16 -14.61
N TYR A 143 13.24 15.04 -13.69
CA TYR A 143 13.70 15.01 -12.31
C TYR A 143 13.25 13.74 -11.58
N ILE A 144 11.98 13.37 -11.68
CA ILE A 144 11.44 12.15 -11.06
C ILE A 144 12.25 10.92 -11.49
N MET A 145 12.58 10.82 -12.77
CA MET A 145 13.32 9.69 -13.35
C MET A 145 14.83 9.80 -13.23
N SER A 146 15.35 10.90 -12.67
CA SER A 146 16.78 11.08 -12.43
C SER A 146 17.29 10.28 -11.24
N ALA A 147 18.62 10.15 -11.10
CA ALA A 147 19.24 9.55 -9.93
C ALA A 147 18.82 10.24 -8.61
N ASP A 148 18.66 11.57 -8.64
CA ASP A 148 18.23 12.35 -7.47
C ASP A 148 16.77 12.04 -7.10
N GLY A 149 15.87 11.98 -8.09
CA GLY A 149 14.47 11.61 -7.88
C GLY A 149 14.31 10.15 -7.44
N GLN A 150 15.03 9.23 -8.07
CA GLN A 150 14.96 7.82 -7.73
C GLN A 150 15.58 7.51 -6.34
N GLN A 151 16.53 8.31 -5.88
CA GLN A 151 17.01 8.22 -4.50
C GLN A 151 15.92 8.62 -3.49
N ILE A 152 15.10 9.62 -3.80
CA ILE A 152 13.95 10.00 -2.95
C ILE A 152 12.92 8.87 -2.91
N VAL A 153 12.67 8.22 -4.03
CA VAL A 153 11.79 7.03 -4.08
C VAL A 153 12.26 5.96 -3.10
N GLU A 154 13.54 5.60 -3.16
CA GLU A 154 14.14 4.58 -2.28
C GLU A 154 14.17 5.01 -0.80
N ASP A 155 14.57 6.25 -0.50
CA ASP A 155 14.62 6.79 0.87
C ASP A 155 13.25 6.83 1.56
N ASN A 156 12.15 6.79 0.78
CA ASN A 156 10.79 6.75 1.28
C ASN A 156 10.16 5.34 1.27
N GLY A 157 10.97 4.30 1.12
CA GLY A 157 10.54 2.90 1.28
C GLY A 157 9.88 2.28 0.06
N TYR A 158 10.03 2.88 -1.11
CA TYR A 158 9.61 2.32 -2.40
C TYR A 158 10.78 1.70 -3.15
N ILE A 159 10.49 0.89 -4.14
CA ILE A 159 11.50 0.30 -5.01
C ILE A 159 11.68 1.20 -6.23
N LYS A 160 12.90 1.55 -6.55
CA LYS A 160 13.25 2.35 -7.73
C LYS A 160 12.78 1.69 -9.02
N ALA A 161 12.31 2.50 -9.96
CA ALA A 161 12.00 2.07 -11.32
C ALA A 161 13.26 2.03 -12.23
N ALA A 162 14.32 2.75 -11.86
CA ALA A 162 15.54 2.85 -12.67
C ALA A 162 16.79 2.80 -11.76
N ASP A 163 17.58 1.71 -11.88
CA ASP A 163 18.84 1.55 -11.14
C ASP A 163 19.99 2.38 -11.71
N ASP A 164 20.02 2.55 -13.05
CA ASP A 164 21.07 3.26 -13.79
C ASP A 164 20.63 4.68 -14.20
N ALA A 165 19.79 5.34 -13.38
CA ALA A 165 19.32 6.69 -13.65
C ALA A 165 20.48 7.69 -13.69
N LYS A 166 20.42 8.65 -14.62
CA LYS A 166 21.40 9.74 -14.71
C LYS A 166 21.08 10.82 -13.69
N ALA A 167 22.13 11.58 -13.31
CA ALA A 167 21.93 12.78 -12.50
C ALA A 167 20.96 13.76 -13.21
N TYR A 168 20.17 14.48 -12.44
CA TYR A 168 19.27 15.50 -12.98
C TYR A 168 20.06 16.64 -13.62
N GLU A 169 19.66 17.02 -14.82
CA GLU A 169 20.18 18.19 -15.53
C GLU A 169 19.06 19.24 -15.63
N GLN A 170 19.19 20.31 -14.85
CA GLN A 170 18.20 21.38 -14.82
C GLN A 170 18.09 22.07 -16.19
N SER A 171 16.84 22.26 -16.65
CA SER A 171 16.55 23.04 -17.85
C SER A 171 16.32 24.53 -17.55
N ASP A 172 16.03 25.32 -18.59
CA ASP A 172 15.62 26.71 -18.46
C ASP A 172 14.10 26.88 -18.42
N ALA A 173 13.34 25.78 -18.26
CA ALA A 173 11.89 25.82 -18.20
C ALA A 173 11.40 26.58 -16.95
N GLU A 174 10.27 27.25 -17.11
CA GLU A 174 9.61 28.03 -16.06
C GLU A 174 8.10 27.75 -16.12
N GLY A 175 7.41 27.86 -14.98
CA GLY A 175 5.95 27.79 -14.96
C GLY A 175 5.37 27.00 -13.80
N LYS A 176 4.25 26.37 -14.07
CA LYS A 176 3.50 25.56 -13.09
C LYS A 176 3.21 24.19 -13.69
N VAL A 177 3.32 23.16 -12.86
CA VAL A 177 2.93 21.79 -13.18
C VAL A 177 1.80 21.38 -12.23
N VAL A 178 0.72 20.87 -12.78
CA VAL A 178 -0.39 20.28 -12.01
C VAL A 178 -0.30 18.78 -12.10
N VAL A 179 -0.16 18.13 -10.96
CA VAL A 179 -0.13 16.67 -10.81
C VAL A 179 -1.38 16.24 -10.06
N ALA A 180 -2.15 15.29 -10.60
CA ALA A 180 -3.40 14.86 -9.97
C ALA A 180 -3.54 13.33 -9.97
N GLY A 181 -4.20 12.77 -8.95
CA GLY A 181 -4.56 11.35 -8.94
C GLY A 181 -4.30 10.60 -7.64
N SER A 182 -3.84 9.39 -7.76
CA SER A 182 -3.74 8.37 -6.72
C SER A 182 -3.28 8.86 -5.35
N SER A 183 -4.12 8.66 -4.34
CA SER A 183 -3.80 8.95 -2.93
C SER A 183 -2.64 8.09 -2.38
N SER A 184 -2.32 6.96 -3.01
CA SER A 184 -1.18 6.11 -2.63
C SER A 184 0.14 6.64 -3.19
N VAL A 185 0.11 7.30 -4.36
CA VAL A 185 1.30 7.93 -4.98
C VAL A 185 1.58 9.30 -4.37
N THR A 186 0.55 10.00 -3.88
CA THR A 186 0.65 11.35 -3.32
C THR A 186 1.80 11.53 -2.32
N PRO A 187 2.04 10.63 -1.33
CA PRO A 187 3.11 10.82 -0.35
C PRO A 187 4.51 10.92 -0.98
N VAL A 188 4.86 10.05 -1.92
CA VAL A 188 6.16 10.11 -2.61
C VAL A 188 6.22 11.28 -3.58
N MET A 189 5.12 11.60 -4.24
CA MET A 189 5.05 12.75 -5.17
C MET A 189 5.29 14.09 -4.45
N GLU A 190 4.75 14.26 -3.24
CA GLU A 190 5.03 15.46 -2.42
C GLU A 190 6.51 15.55 -2.02
N LYS A 191 7.18 14.42 -1.76
CA LYS A 191 8.64 14.40 -1.49
C LYS A 191 9.45 14.77 -2.72
N LEU A 192 9.09 14.22 -3.87
CA LEU A 192 9.71 14.54 -5.16
C LEU A 192 9.54 16.03 -5.49
N LYS A 193 8.32 16.56 -5.36
CA LYS A 193 8.02 17.98 -5.53
C LYS A 193 8.88 18.87 -4.59
N GLU A 194 8.87 18.56 -3.28
CA GLU A 194 9.60 19.34 -2.28
C GLU A 194 11.10 19.45 -2.60
N ALA A 195 11.69 18.33 -3.04
CA ALA A 195 13.10 18.31 -3.41
C ALA A 195 13.35 19.00 -4.76
N TYR A 196 12.48 18.77 -5.74
CA TYR A 196 12.56 19.39 -7.05
C TYR A 196 12.49 20.93 -6.98
N GLU A 197 11.52 21.49 -6.24
CA GLU A 197 11.38 22.94 -6.08
C GLU A 197 12.61 23.60 -5.45
N LYS A 198 13.39 22.88 -4.64
CA LYS A 198 14.67 23.33 -4.09
C LYS A 198 15.76 23.40 -5.16
N VAL A 199 15.87 22.38 -6.02
CA VAL A 199 16.94 22.32 -7.02
C VAL A 199 16.66 23.19 -8.23
N ASN A 200 15.39 23.40 -8.62
CA ASN A 200 15.03 24.28 -9.74
C ASN A 200 15.03 25.77 -9.35
N GLY A 201 15.24 26.09 -8.07
CA GLY A 201 15.31 27.48 -7.58
C GLY A 201 13.97 28.21 -7.64
N GLY A 202 12.85 27.48 -7.65
CA GLY A 202 11.49 28.02 -7.67
C GLY A 202 11.04 28.55 -9.03
N LYS A 203 11.74 28.24 -10.12
CA LYS A 203 11.32 28.60 -11.48
C LYS A 203 10.05 27.85 -11.89
N ILE A 204 9.93 26.59 -11.45
CA ILE A 204 8.75 25.75 -11.66
C ILE A 204 8.14 25.44 -10.30
N THR A 205 6.83 25.63 -10.19
CA THR A 205 6.04 25.22 -9.02
C THR A 205 5.19 24.02 -9.36
N VAL A 206 5.16 23.03 -8.47
CA VAL A 206 4.36 21.82 -8.65
C VAL A 206 3.18 21.84 -7.69
N GLU A 207 1.98 21.68 -8.22
CA GLU A 207 0.75 21.49 -7.41
C GLU A 207 0.32 20.03 -7.47
N VAL A 208 0.20 19.38 -6.31
CA VAL A 208 -0.26 18.00 -6.21
C VAL A 208 -1.68 17.96 -5.69
N GLN A 209 -2.58 17.32 -6.45
CA GLN A 209 -4.00 17.20 -6.15
C GLN A 209 -4.34 15.71 -5.95
N GLN A 210 -4.65 15.35 -4.70
CA GLN A 210 -5.01 13.98 -4.36
C GLN A 210 -6.43 13.63 -4.79
N SER A 211 -6.56 12.47 -5.46
CA SER A 211 -7.82 11.79 -5.77
C SER A 211 -7.60 10.27 -5.85
N ASP A 212 -8.16 9.61 -6.81
CA ASP A 212 -7.94 8.21 -7.18
C ASP A 212 -7.20 8.07 -8.52
N SER A 213 -6.78 6.84 -8.88
CA SER A 213 -6.00 6.60 -10.10
C SER A 213 -6.80 6.84 -11.37
N THR A 214 -8.06 6.45 -11.41
CA THR A 214 -8.91 6.65 -12.59
C THR A 214 -9.13 8.14 -12.86
N THR A 215 -9.42 8.92 -11.81
CA THR A 215 -9.53 10.38 -11.90
C THR A 215 -8.22 11.01 -12.39
N GLY A 216 -7.06 10.55 -11.91
CA GLY A 216 -5.76 11.02 -12.36
C GLY A 216 -5.51 10.76 -13.84
N ILE A 217 -5.76 9.55 -14.31
CA ILE A 217 -5.60 9.13 -15.71
C ILE A 217 -6.54 9.94 -16.62
N THR A 218 -7.81 10.04 -16.25
CA THR A 218 -8.81 10.82 -17.02
C THR A 218 -8.43 12.30 -17.09
N SER A 219 -7.96 12.88 -15.97
CA SER A 219 -7.52 14.28 -15.92
C SER A 219 -6.33 14.54 -16.85
N ALA A 220 -5.39 13.61 -16.95
CA ALA A 220 -4.27 13.71 -17.88
C ALA A 220 -4.74 13.56 -19.34
N ALA A 221 -5.65 12.63 -19.63
CA ALA A 221 -6.22 12.44 -20.95
C ALA A 221 -6.97 13.68 -21.45
N GLU A 222 -7.70 14.34 -20.57
CA GLU A 222 -8.49 15.55 -20.87
C GLU A 222 -7.64 16.85 -20.80
N GLY A 223 -6.38 16.77 -20.38
CA GLY A 223 -5.49 17.94 -20.20
C GLY A 223 -5.90 18.86 -19.03
N ILE A 224 -6.62 18.33 -18.05
CA ILE A 224 -6.98 19.04 -16.81
C ILE A 224 -5.78 19.12 -15.86
N CYS A 225 -4.90 18.11 -15.88
CA CYS A 225 -3.60 18.15 -15.24
C CYS A 225 -2.50 17.85 -16.27
N ASP A 226 -1.26 18.22 -15.94
CA ASP A 226 -0.10 17.93 -16.78
C ASP A 226 0.35 16.49 -16.61
N ILE A 227 0.24 15.96 -15.38
CA ILE A 227 0.69 14.63 -14.99
C ILE A 227 -0.38 13.96 -14.14
N GLY A 228 -0.90 12.81 -14.58
CA GLY A 228 -1.74 11.94 -13.79
C GLY A 228 -0.91 11.01 -12.89
N MET A 229 -1.44 10.62 -11.73
CA MET A 229 -0.84 9.63 -10.85
C MET A 229 -1.69 8.36 -10.79
N ALA A 230 -1.11 7.21 -11.07
CA ALA A 230 -1.79 5.92 -10.97
C ALA A 230 -0.99 4.91 -10.15
N SER A 231 -1.67 4.15 -9.30
CA SER A 231 -1.09 3.07 -8.50
C SER A 231 -1.50 1.68 -9.02
N ARG A 232 -1.53 1.55 -10.32
CA ARG A 232 -1.80 0.35 -11.11
C ARG A 232 -1.35 0.57 -12.55
N GLU A 233 -1.32 -0.48 -13.34
CA GLU A 233 -1.20 -0.37 -14.80
C GLU A 233 -2.43 0.35 -15.40
N LEU A 234 -2.26 0.92 -16.60
CA LEU A 234 -3.38 1.42 -17.38
C LEU A 234 -4.22 0.23 -17.87
N LYS A 235 -5.54 0.40 -17.84
CA LYS A 235 -6.45 -0.55 -18.44
C LYS A 235 -6.42 -0.46 -19.98
N ASP A 236 -6.86 -1.52 -20.67
CA ASP A 236 -6.84 -1.57 -22.13
C ASP A 236 -7.57 -0.38 -22.78
N GLU A 237 -8.70 0.03 -22.22
CA GLU A 237 -9.44 1.20 -22.68
C GLU A 237 -8.67 2.52 -22.49
N GLU A 238 -7.88 2.65 -21.44
CA GLU A 238 -7.08 3.85 -21.13
C GLU A 238 -5.85 3.98 -22.05
N THR A 239 -5.29 2.86 -22.51
CA THR A 239 -4.15 2.87 -23.43
C THR A 239 -4.48 3.40 -24.82
N SER A 240 -5.76 3.45 -25.18
CA SER A 240 -6.22 3.96 -26.48
C SER A 240 -6.30 5.50 -26.57
N GLU A 241 -6.08 6.21 -25.46
CA GLU A 241 -6.25 7.67 -25.35
C GLU A 241 -4.98 8.49 -25.63
N ASN A 242 -3.98 7.92 -26.31
CA ASN A 242 -2.67 8.55 -26.57
C ASN A 242 -1.96 8.99 -25.26
N LEU A 243 -2.11 8.18 -24.23
CA LEU A 243 -1.44 8.37 -22.96
C LEU A 243 -0.11 7.61 -22.91
N THR A 244 0.86 8.20 -22.22
CA THR A 244 2.11 7.53 -21.87
C THR A 244 2.13 7.30 -20.38
N ALA A 245 2.28 6.03 -19.96
CA ALA A 245 2.52 5.67 -18.57
C ALA A 245 4.02 5.43 -18.37
N THR A 246 4.59 6.08 -17.35
CA THR A 246 5.99 5.91 -16.95
C THR A 246 6.00 5.39 -15.52
N GLU A 247 6.53 4.17 -15.31
CA GLU A 247 6.73 3.63 -13.96
C GLU A 247 7.81 4.47 -13.25
N ILE A 248 7.43 5.04 -12.10
CA ILE A 248 8.33 5.88 -11.28
C ILE A 248 8.82 5.14 -10.03
N ALA A 249 8.09 4.13 -9.60
CA ALA A 249 8.40 3.29 -8.45
C ALA A 249 7.61 1.99 -8.51
N ARG A 250 8.09 0.96 -7.79
CA ARG A 250 7.27 -0.19 -7.43
C ARG A 250 6.94 -0.11 -5.94
N ASP A 251 5.70 -0.42 -5.59
CA ASP A 251 5.18 -0.36 -4.22
C ASP A 251 4.49 -1.67 -3.83
N GLY A 252 4.72 -2.11 -2.59
CA GLY A 252 3.97 -3.21 -2.00
C GLY A 252 2.57 -2.76 -1.59
N ILE A 253 1.61 -3.70 -1.56
CA ILE A 253 0.32 -3.50 -0.90
C ILE A 253 0.34 -4.28 0.41
N ALA A 254 0.37 -3.59 1.54
CA ALA A 254 0.30 -4.20 2.85
C ALA A 254 -1.16 -4.45 3.23
N VAL A 255 -1.51 -5.68 3.60
CA VAL A 255 -2.75 -5.99 4.31
C VAL A 255 -2.54 -5.57 5.76
N VAL A 256 -3.48 -4.79 6.29
CA VAL A 256 -3.34 -4.18 7.62
C VAL A 256 -4.54 -4.48 8.51
N VAL A 257 -4.24 -4.64 9.79
CA VAL A 257 -5.23 -4.79 10.86
C VAL A 257 -4.94 -3.79 11.97
N ASN A 258 -5.85 -3.67 12.93
CA ASN A 258 -5.62 -2.88 14.13
C ASN A 258 -4.43 -3.42 14.95
N ASN A 259 -3.72 -2.55 15.66
CA ASN A 259 -2.58 -2.96 16.48
C ASN A 259 -2.92 -3.94 17.62
N ASP A 260 -4.16 -3.91 18.09
CA ASP A 260 -4.67 -4.81 19.15
C ASP A 260 -5.19 -6.15 18.58
N ASN A 261 -5.32 -6.28 17.25
CA ASN A 261 -5.61 -7.54 16.60
C ASN A 261 -4.36 -8.44 16.62
N ASP A 262 -4.49 -9.71 17.00
CA ASP A 262 -3.35 -10.64 17.19
C ASP A 262 -3.02 -11.50 15.96
N ILE A 263 -3.73 -11.31 14.84
CA ILE A 263 -3.41 -11.96 13.57
C ILE A 263 -2.08 -11.42 13.02
N ASP A 264 -1.10 -12.30 12.81
CA ASP A 264 0.24 -11.95 12.31
C ASP A 264 0.52 -12.45 10.90
N ASP A 265 -0.23 -13.44 10.42
CA ASP A 265 -0.03 -14.06 9.11
C ASP A 265 -1.37 -14.54 8.53
N LEU A 266 -1.58 -14.27 7.25
CA LEU A 266 -2.72 -14.77 6.47
C LEU A 266 -2.20 -15.37 5.16
N THR A 267 -2.84 -16.45 4.71
CA THR A 267 -2.61 -16.92 3.35
C THR A 267 -3.36 -16.05 2.34
N SER A 268 -2.89 -16.02 1.10
CA SER A 268 -3.58 -15.34 0.00
C SER A 268 -5.04 -15.82 -0.14
N ASP A 269 -5.29 -17.12 0.06
CA ASP A 269 -6.66 -17.68 0.01
C ASP A 269 -7.53 -17.17 1.18
N GLN A 270 -6.96 -17.01 2.39
CA GLN A 270 -7.68 -16.44 3.52
C GLN A 270 -8.03 -14.95 3.27
N VAL A 271 -7.10 -14.17 2.73
CA VAL A 271 -7.39 -12.78 2.32
C VAL A 271 -8.53 -12.74 1.31
N LYS A 272 -8.48 -13.60 0.27
CA LYS A 272 -9.58 -13.71 -0.69
C LYS A 272 -10.90 -14.03 0.00
N ALA A 273 -10.95 -15.07 0.84
CA ALA A 273 -12.16 -15.50 1.51
C ALA A 273 -12.76 -14.42 2.43
N ILE A 274 -11.91 -13.64 3.11
CA ILE A 274 -12.35 -12.48 3.91
C ILE A 274 -12.99 -11.41 3.02
N PHE A 275 -12.25 -10.98 1.99
CA PHE A 275 -12.70 -9.84 1.17
C PHE A 275 -13.86 -10.19 0.24
N THR A 276 -14.12 -11.47 -0.04
CA THR A 276 -15.34 -11.94 -0.74
C THR A 276 -16.51 -12.22 0.20
N GLY A 277 -16.30 -12.16 1.52
CA GLY A 277 -17.35 -12.43 2.52
C GLY A 277 -17.61 -13.93 2.74
N GLU A 278 -16.76 -14.81 2.23
CA GLU A 278 -16.83 -16.26 2.50
C GLU A 278 -16.42 -16.58 3.94
N THR A 279 -15.50 -15.79 4.53
CA THR A 279 -15.09 -15.85 5.92
C THR A 279 -15.44 -14.52 6.59
N THR A 280 -16.31 -14.56 7.60
CA THR A 280 -16.84 -13.37 8.27
C THR A 280 -16.46 -13.28 9.76
N GLU A 281 -15.85 -14.33 10.31
CA GLU A 281 -15.44 -14.37 11.72
C GLU A 281 -13.96 -14.69 11.85
N TRP A 282 -13.25 -13.99 12.73
CA TRP A 282 -11.82 -14.20 12.94
C TRP A 282 -11.49 -15.63 13.40
N GLU A 283 -12.39 -16.25 14.22
CA GLU A 283 -12.21 -17.63 14.72
C GLU A 283 -12.25 -18.70 13.63
N ASP A 284 -12.81 -18.40 12.47
CA ASP A 284 -12.89 -19.34 11.35
C ASP A 284 -11.57 -19.52 10.61
N LEU A 285 -10.63 -18.58 10.77
CA LEU A 285 -9.29 -18.63 10.18
C LEU A 285 -8.37 -19.66 10.84
N ALA A 286 -8.67 -20.08 12.06
CA ALA A 286 -7.88 -21.06 12.83
C ALA A 286 -8.22 -22.52 12.52
N LYS A 287 -9.17 -22.79 11.62
CA LYS A 287 -9.64 -24.14 11.25
C LYS A 287 -8.96 -24.60 9.96
#